data_aa2133dd441e37ba6d77454fe0f84be0
#
_entry.id   aa2133dd441e37ba6d77454fe0f84be0
#
_cell.length_a   1.000
_cell.length_b   1.000
_cell.length_c   1.000
_cell.angle_alpha   90.00
_cell.angle_beta   90.00
_cell.angle_gamma   90.00
#
_symmetry.space_group_name_H-M   'P 1'
#
loop_
_entity.id
_entity.type
_entity.pdbx_description
1 polymer ?
#
loop_
_entity_poly.entity_id
_entity_poly.type
_entity_poly.pdbx_seq_one_letter_code
_entity_poly.pdbx_strand_id
1 'polypeptide(L)'
;MASQQHSKGRHTLAVIAGPAAFAFILLAGQNLFGFKQAAALGTIVWMGLWWITTPVHISVTALLPIVVNAFFNLVPMGGVVSQYFSEIIVLLLGADLICLTWTVTGLDKRLSLKTLCLIGPSLKQQILVWLFASTILSIFLPNAVVCTIMLPVAVSMLKFVGEKDMQTSKLAVPILLAITWGAGIGGFGSPLGGAANLVGISYIEQLTGREFMYIEWVIRFLPILFIIMLVNLFYLYSIKLPVDHVNGTKSYFKETYDKLGKMGRGETLSLVLFVAATVLAFVRPLYAGILPGMKPSYVFLTLGIVAFLLKDEKDKPLITWPQAVSGVMWGMFILFGGGLALGKIVTDTGAAAKLAELIAQTNLTGGLGTVALFVVFSCGLSEISSNTGAAAICCPVVISIAQALGL
;
A
#
# COMPACT_ATOMS: atom_id res chain seq x y z
N MET A 1 -6.13 -34.30 17.38
CA MET A 1 -7.60 -34.11 17.19
C MET A 1 -8.15 -32.90 17.94
N ALA A 2 -7.79 -32.62 19.20
CA ALA A 2 -8.29 -31.45 19.95
C ALA A 2 -7.89 -30.09 19.34
N SER A 3 -6.67 -29.94 18.81
CA SER A 3 -6.20 -28.69 18.17
C SER A 3 -6.92 -28.35 16.84
N GLN A 4 -7.31 -29.36 16.08
CA GLN A 4 -8.06 -29.17 14.82
C GLN A 4 -9.54 -28.81 15.08
N GLN A 5 -10.13 -29.31 16.19
CA GLN A 5 -11.50 -28.97 16.60
C GLN A 5 -11.59 -27.51 17.13
N HIS A 6 -10.58 -27.06 17.88
CA HIS A 6 -10.49 -25.65 18.33
C HIS A 6 -10.31 -24.66 17.17
N SER A 7 -9.55 -25.04 16.13
CA SER A 7 -9.38 -24.27 14.91
C SER A 7 -10.69 -24.13 14.12
N LYS A 8 -11.46 -25.22 13.97
CA LYS A 8 -12.75 -25.21 13.27
C LYS A 8 -13.80 -24.34 13.98
N GLY A 9 -13.88 -24.42 15.32
CA GLY A 9 -14.84 -23.61 16.09
C GLY A 9 -14.55 -22.10 15.99
N ARG A 10 -13.29 -21.71 16.06
CA ARG A 10 -12.86 -20.31 15.89
C ARG A 10 -13.15 -19.78 14.48
N HIS A 11 -12.91 -20.58 13.46
CA HIS A 11 -13.22 -20.20 12.08
C HIS A 11 -14.73 -20.00 11.86
N THR A 12 -15.57 -20.93 12.35
CA THR A 12 -17.03 -20.80 12.24
C THR A 12 -17.54 -19.56 12.98
N LEU A 13 -16.99 -19.27 14.16
CA LEU A 13 -17.33 -18.06 14.91
C LEU A 13 -16.97 -16.80 14.13
N ALA A 14 -15.79 -16.75 13.53
CA ALA A 14 -15.34 -15.63 12.71
C ALA A 14 -16.23 -15.40 11.48
N VAL A 15 -16.65 -16.47 10.82
CA VAL A 15 -17.59 -16.40 9.66
C VAL A 15 -18.94 -15.81 10.08
N ILE A 16 -19.49 -16.24 11.23
CA ILE A 16 -20.84 -15.84 11.68
C ILE A 16 -20.83 -14.45 12.32
N ALA A 17 -19.72 -14.04 12.96
CA ALA A 17 -19.63 -12.79 13.72
C ALA A 17 -19.93 -11.56 12.86
N GLY A 18 -19.45 -11.52 11.61
CA GLY A 18 -19.70 -10.40 10.69
C GLY A 18 -21.17 -10.21 10.34
N PRO A 19 -21.83 -11.22 9.74
CA PRO A 19 -23.27 -11.18 9.44
C PRO A 19 -24.14 -10.95 10.67
N ALA A 20 -23.80 -11.55 11.81
CA ALA A 20 -24.55 -11.36 13.06
C ALA A 20 -24.45 -9.91 13.57
N ALA A 21 -23.24 -9.33 13.55
CA ALA A 21 -23.05 -7.92 13.90
C ALA A 21 -23.80 -6.98 12.94
N PHE A 22 -23.76 -7.25 11.63
CA PHE A 22 -24.54 -6.52 10.65
C PHE A 22 -26.03 -6.57 10.98
N ALA A 23 -26.60 -7.76 11.19
CA ALA A 23 -28.00 -7.94 11.51
C ALA A 23 -28.38 -7.24 12.83
N PHE A 24 -27.53 -7.31 13.85
CA PHE A 24 -27.75 -6.63 15.11
C PHE A 24 -27.78 -5.10 14.93
N ILE A 25 -26.82 -4.52 14.19
CA ILE A 25 -26.77 -3.06 13.94
C ILE A 25 -27.98 -2.63 13.09
N LEU A 26 -28.37 -3.42 12.09
CA LEU A 26 -29.53 -3.12 11.28
C LEU A 26 -30.82 -3.09 12.12
N LEU A 27 -31.04 -4.11 12.94
CA LEU A 27 -32.28 -4.23 13.75
C LEU A 27 -32.33 -3.24 14.90
N ALA A 28 -31.22 -3.04 15.62
CA ALA A 28 -31.17 -2.13 16.76
C ALA A 28 -31.00 -0.67 16.33
N GLY A 29 -30.27 -0.43 15.21
CA GLY A 29 -29.91 0.92 14.77
C GLY A 29 -30.95 1.57 13.84
N GLN A 30 -31.83 0.81 13.18
CA GLN A 30 -32.76 1.39 12.19
C GLN A 30 -33.70 2.47 12.77
N ASN A 31 -34.06 2.39 14.05
CA ASN A 31 -34.92 3.37 14.73
C ASN A 31 -34.14 4.65 15.10
N LEU A 32 -32.82 4.57 15.29
CA LEU A 32 -31.97 5.69 15.69
C LEU A 32 -31.38 6.41 14.46
N PHE A 33 -30.92 5.66 13.49
CA PHE A 33 -30.18 6.18 12.33
C PHE A 33 -31.01 6.22 11.05
N GLY A 34 -32.04 5.37 10.94
CA GLY A 34 -32.72 5.04 9.72
C GLY A 34 -32.20 3.75 9.10
N PHE A 35 -33.03 3.09 8.29
CA PHE A 35 -32.73 1.76 7.72
C PHE A 35 -31.45 1.74 6.86
N LYS A 36 -31.32 2.68 5.92
CA LYS A 36 -30.16 2.73 5.00
C LYS A 36 -28.88 3.04 5.73
N GLN A 37 -28.92 3.96 6.68
CA GLN A 37 -27.77 4.35 7.51
C GLN A 37 -27.33 3.20 8.42
N ALA A 38 -28.27 2.52 9.07
CA ALA A 38 -27.97 1.35 9.91
C ALA A 38 -27.37 0.20 9.08
N ALA A 39 -27.87 -0.05 7.87
CA ALA A 39 -27.29 -1.04 6.96
C ALA A 39 -25.88 -0.67 6.51
N ALA A 40 -25.61 0.60 6.20
CA ALA A 40 -24.27 1.09 5.86
C ALA A 40 -23.29 0.91 7.03
N LEU A 41 -23.67 1.30 8.26
CA LEU A 41 -22.87 1.11 9.48
C LEU A 41 -22.65 -0.37 9.78
N GLY A 42 -23.68 -1.20 9.64
CA GLY A 42 -23.56 -2.65 9.77
C GLY A 42 -22.55 -3.25 8.78
N THR A 43 -22.52 -2.71 7.54
CA THR A 43 -21.55 -3.14 6.52
C THR A 43 -20.11 -2.80 6.92
N ILE A 44 -19.88 -1.61 7.48
CA ILE A 44 -18.55 -1.24 8.02
C ILE A 44 -18.10 -2.28 9.06
N VAL A 45 -18.97 -2.59 10.02
CA VAL A 45 -18.62 -3.51 11.11
C VAL A 45 -18.43 -4.94 10.58
N TRP A 46 -19.28 -5.41 9.67
CA TRP A 46 -19.11 -6.72 9.04
C TRP A 46 -17.76 -6.83 8.31
N MET A 47 -17.45 -5.87 7.43
CA MET A 47 -16.18 -5.85 6.70
C MET A 47 -14.98 -5.74 7.65
N GLY A 48 -15.06 -4.86 8.66
CA GLY A 48 -14.02 -4.69 9.66
C GLY A 48 -13.74 -5.99 10.42
N LEU A 49 -14.78 -6.67 10.91
CA LEU A 49 -14.63 -7.95 11.60
C LEU A 49 -14.01 -9.02 10.70
N TRP A 50 -14.43 -9.10 9.44
CA TRP A 50 -13.87 -10.08 8.52
C TRP A 50 -12.46 -9.74 8.05
N TRP A 51 -12.09 -8.46 7.96
CA TRP A 51 -10.71 -8.07 7.68
C TRP A 51 -9.76 -8.34 8.86
N ILE A 52 -10.26 -8.20 10.10
CA ILE A 52 -9.48 -8.50 11.31
C ILE A 52 -9.36 -10.03 11.53
N THR A 53 -10.47 -10.76 11.42
CA THR A 53 -10.51 -12.20 11.71
C THR A 53 -10.12 -13.08 10.53
N THR A 54 -10.08 -12.51 9.32
CA THR A 54 -9.72 -13.17 8.04
C THR A 54 -10.37 -14.55 7.82
N PRO A 55 -11.69 -14.72 8.01
CA PRO A 55 -12.34 -16.01 7.78
C PRO A 55 -12.36 -16.37 6.29
N VAL A 56 -12.28 -15.36 5.42
CA VAL A 56 -12.10 -15.45 3.96
C VAL A 56 -10.97 -14.51 3.55
N HIS A 57 -10.48 -14.65 2.32
CA HIS A 57 -9.46 -13.73 1.79
C HIS A 57 -9.96 -12.29 1.83
N ILE A 58 -9.09 -11.34 2.18
CA ILE A 58 -9.44 -9.92 2.33
C ILE A 58 -10.15 -9.31 1.11
N SER A 59 -9.75 -9.73 -0.09
CA SER A 59 -10.39 -9.29 -1.35
C SER A 59 -11.82 -9.82 -1.50
N VAL A 60 -12.16 -10.99 -0.93
CA VAL A 60 -13.53 -11.52 -0.93
C VAL A 60 -14.42 -10.68 -0.01
N THR A 61 -13.91 -10.32 1.17
CA THR A 61 -14.60 -9.38 2.09
C THR A 61 -14.90 -8.05 1.39
N ALA A 62 -13.98 -7.57 0.57
CA ALA A 62 -14.12 -6.32 -0.17
C ALA A 62 -15.25 -6.33 -1.23
N LEU A 63 -15.84 -7.47 -1.56
CA LEU A 63 -17.02 -7.57 -2.43
C LEU A 63 -18.35 -7.38 -1.68
N LEU A 64 -18.35 -7.36 -0.36
CA LEU A 64 -19.57 -7.20 0.46
C LEU A 64 -20.36 -5.93 0.13
N PRO A 65 -19.77 -4.77 -0.18
CA PRO A 65 -20.56 -3.59 -0.56
C PRO A 65 -21.49 -3.83 -1.74
N ILE A 66 -21.06 -4.59 -2.76
CA ILE A 66 -21.92 -4.95 -3.89
C ILE A 66 -23.07 -5.83 -3.42
N VAL A 67 -22.76 -6.87 -2.62
CA VAL A 67 -23.74 -7.84 -2.15
C VAL A 67 -24.78 -7.18 -1.25
N VAL A 68 -24.32 -6.44 -0.23
CA VAL A 68 -25.22 -5.73 0.69
C VAL A 68 -26.07 -4.71 -0.05
N ASN A 69 -25.49 -3.93 -0.97
CA ASN A 69 -26.26 -2.98 -1.76
C ASN A 69 -27.27 -3.66 -2.68
N ALA A 70 -26.97 -4.84 -3.22
CA ALA A 70 -27.90 -5.61 -4.03
C ALA A 70 -29.12 -6.09 -3.20
N PHE A 71 -28.90 -6.54 -1.96
CA PHE A 71 -29.98 -6.98 -1.07
C PHE A 71 -30.84 -5.83 -0.55
N PHE A 72 -30.25 -4.70 -0.21
CA PHE A 72 -30.91 -3.64 0.55
C PHE A 72 -31.19 -2.36 -0.25
N ASN A 73 -30.71 -2.28 -1.50
CA ASN A 73 -30.89 -1.12 -2.39
C ASN A 73 -30.58 0.22 -1.70
N LEU A 74 -29.41 0.30 -1.06
CA LEU A 74 -29.03 1.45 -0.24
C LEU A 74 -28.79 2.69 -1.10
N VAL A 75 -28.05 2.52 -2.22
CA VAL A 75 -27.67 3.56 -3.18
C VAL A 75 -27.71 2.99 -4.61
N PRO A 76 -27.68 3.83 -5.66
CA PRO A 76 -27.62 3.34 -7.03
C PRO A 76 -26.44 2.40 -7.28
N MET A 77 -26.71 1.18 -7.75
CA MET A 77 -25.70 0.12 -7.92
C MET A 77 -24.53 0.54 -8.82
N GLY A 78 -24.80 1.31 -9.89
CA GLY A 78 -23.75 1.81 -10.79
C GLY A 78 -22.69 2.62 -10.06
N GLY A 79 -23.09 3.42 -9.06
CA GLY A 79 -22.17 4.18 -8.22
C GLY A 79 -21.27 3.30 -7.33
N VAL A 80 -21.77 2.15 -6.87
CA VAL A 80 -21.03 1.19 -6.07
C VAL A 80 -20.03 0.43 -6.95
N VAL A 81 -20.51 -0.12 -8.06
CA VAL A 81 -19.66 -0.95 -8.96
C VAL A 81 -18.56 -0.13 -9.63
N SER A 82 -18.82 1.13 -9.99
CA SER A 82 -17.82 2.01 -10.60
C SER A 82 -16.61 2.25 -9.69
N GLN A 83 -16.75 2.11 -8.37
CA GLN A 83 -15.63 2.27 -7.44
C GLN A 83 -14.54 1.21 -7.62
N TYR A 84 -14.91 0.00 -8.10
CA TYR A 84 -13.94 -1.08 -8.35
C TYR A 84 -13.08 -0.86 -9.60
N PHE A 85 -13.39 0.15 -10.39
CA PHE A 85 -12.57 0.60 -11.53
C PHE A 85 -12.44 2.12 -11.56
N SER A 86 -12.29 2.73 -10.39
CA SER A 86 -12.05 4.17 -10.23
C SER A 86 -10.69 4.59 -10.80
N GLU A 87 -10.48 5.89 -11.04
CA GLU A 87 -9.23 6.44 -11.56
C GLU A 87 -7.99 5.99 -10.78
N ILE A 88 -8.12 5.78 -9.47
CA ILE A 88 -7.04 5.31 -8.61
C ILE A 88 -6.68 3.86 -8.90
N ILE A 89 -7.68 3.01 -9.16
CA ILE A 89 -7.43 1.61 -9.52
C ILE A 89 -6.79 1.55 -10.91
N VAL A 90 -7.18 2.44 -11.82
CA VAL A 90 -6.52 2.60 -13.12
C VAL A 90 -5.06 3.03 -12.96
N LEU A 91 -4.76 3.95 -12.03
CA LEU A 91 -3.38 4.33 -11.69
C LEU A 91 -2.57 3.15 -11.17
N LEU A 92 -3.13 2.40 -10.23
CA LEU A 92 -2.48 1.20 -9.69
C LEU A 92 -2.19 0.16 -10.77
N LEU A 93 -3.17 -0.10 -11.63
CA LEU A 93 -2.99 -1.04 -12.73
C LEU A 93 -1.85 -0.60 -13.66
N GLY A 94 -1.84 0.67 -14.06
CA GLY A 94 -0.78 1.22 -14.91
C GLY A 94 0.60 1.14 -14.23
N ALA A 95 0.67 1.47 -12.95
CA ALA A 95 1.90 1.40 -12.16
C ALA A 95 2.38 -0.05 -12.01
N ASP A 96 1.49 -0.99 -11.69
CA ASP A 96 1.84 -2.42 -11.57
C ASP A 96 2.36 -2.98 -12.89
N LEU A 97 1.75 -2.62 -14.04
CA LEU A 97 2.23 -3.04 -15.35
C LEU A 97 3.64 -2.53 -15.64
N ILE A 98 3.94 -1.27 -15.31
CA ILE A 98 5.29 -0.71 -15.48
C ILE A 98 6.27 -1.38 -14.50
N CYS A 99 5.91 -1.53 -13.24
CA CYS A 99 6.76 -2.19 -12.23
C CYS A 99 7.04 -3.65 -12.57
N LEU A 100 6.07 -4.36 -13.17
CA LEU A 100 6.25 -5.72 -13.64
C LEU A 100 7.35 -5.83 -14.70
N THR A 101 7.53 -4.80 -15.54
CA THR A 101 8.64 -4.79 -16.50
C THR A 101 10.00 -4.86 -15.79
N TRP A 102 10.14 -4.26 -14.60
CA TRP A 102 11.39 -4.30 -13.84
C TRP A 102 11.74 -5.72 -13.41
N THR A 103 10.74 -6.45 -12.90
CA THR A 103 10.92 -7.83 -12.44
C THR A 103 11.20 -8.78 -13.62
N VAL A 104 10.46 -8.61 -14.73
CA VAL A 104 10.63 -9.46 -15.91
C VAL A 104 11.99 -9.25 -16.59
N THR A 105 12.46 -8.00 -16.65
CA THR A 105 13.75 -7.66 -17.29
C THR A 105 14.95 -7.79 -16.33
N GLY A 106 14.71 -7.84 -15.01
CA GLY A 106 15.76 -7.89 -13.99
C GLY A 106 16.33 -6.52 -13.61
N LEU A 107 15.69 -5.42 -14.03
CA LEU A 107 16.10 -4.05 -13.69
C LEU A 107 16.10 -3.81 -12.19
N ASP A 108 15.08 -4.31 -11.48
CA ASP A 108 14.95 -4.25 -10.02
C ASP A 108 16.17 -4.85 -9.30
N LYS A 109 16.61 -6.04 -9.73
CA LYS A 109 17.81 -6.70 -9.23
C LYS A 109 19.06 -5.88 -9.51
N ARG A 110 19.20 -5.32 -10.71
CA ARG A 110 20.34 -4.48 -11.09
C ARG A 110 20.42 -3.23 -10.23
N LEU A 111 19.31 -2.51 -10.05
CA LEU A 111 19.25 -1.30 -9.23
C LEU A 111 19.56 -1.60 -7.77
N SER A 112 19.01 -2.68 -7.23
CA SER A 112 19.29 -3.15 -5.87
C SER A 112 20.77 -3.44 -5.69
N LEU A 113 21.39 -4.25 -6.55
CA LEU A 113 22.82 -4.60 -6.46
C LEU A 113 23.71 -3.37 -6.65
N LYS A 114 23.37 -2.46 -7.56
CA LYS A 114 24.12 -1.22 -7.76
C LYS A 114 24.15 -0.38 -6.49
N THR A 115 23.02 -0.23 -5.81
CA THR A 115 22.95 0.48 -4.53
C THR A 115 23.76 -0.23 -3.45
N LEU A 116 23.70 -1.56 -3.40
CA LEU A 116 24.43 -2.36 -2.43
C LEU A 116 25.95 -2.38 -2.67
N CYS A 117 26.44 -2.03 -3.86
CA CYS A 117 27.87 -1.81 -4.10
C CYS A 117 28.45 -0.63 -3.27
N LEU A 118 27.60 0.24 -2.72
CA LEU A 118 28.00 1.30 -1.79
C LEU A 118 28.32 0.78 -0.37
N ILE A 119 28.05 -0.48 -0.09
CA ILE A 119 28.28 -1.11 1.21
C ILE A 119 29.76 -1.12 1.54
N GLY A 120 30.09 -0.64 2.75
CA GLY A 120 31.38 -0.74 3.37
C GLY A 120 31.51 -1.98 4.28
N PRO A 121 32.70 -2.22 4.87
CA PRO A 121 32.94 -3.33 5.80
C PRO A 121 32.27 -3.14 7.17
N SER A 122 31.98 -1.92 7.59
CA SER A 122 31.33 -1.64 8.87
C SER A 122 29.88 -2.08 8.88
N LEU A 123 29.45 -2.83 9.89
CA LEU A 123 28.06 -3.28 10.04
C LEU A 123 27.08 -2.10 10.12
N LYS A 124 27.47 -0.99 10.75
CA LYS A 124 26.67 0.25 10.80
C LYS A 124 26.45 0.84 9.40
N GLN A 125 27.51 0.87 8.57
CA GLN A 125 27.36 1.30 7.17
C GLN A 125 26.46 0.37 6.37
N GLN A 126 26.55 -0.94 6.63
CA GLN A 126 25.66 -1.90 5.98
C GLN A 126 24.20 -1.67 6.35
N ILE A 127 23.89 -1.53 7.63
CA ILE A 127 22.54 -1.21 8.11
C ILE A 127 22.00 0.06 7.42
N LEU A 128 22.83 1.12 7.35
CA LEU A 128 22.47 2.36 6.65
C LEU A 128 22.14 2.12 5.18
N VAL A 129 23.01 1.40 4.45
CA VAL A 129 22.81 1.17 3.02
C VAL A 129 21.61 0.28 2.76
N TRP A 130 21.37 -0.77 3.57
CA TRP A 130 20.20 -1.61 3.45
C TRP A 130 18.90 -0.83 3.73
N LEU A 131 18.86 -0.04 4.79
CA LEU A 131 17.73 0.82 5.12
C LEU A 131 17.45 1.82 3.98
N PHE A 132 18.49 2.54 3.53
CA PHE A 132 18.40 3.55 2.50
C PHE A 132 17.98 2.97 1.14
N ALA A 133 18.60 1.85 0.74
CA ALA A 133 18.27 1.17 -0.52
C ALA A 133 16.82 0.69 -0.54
N SER A 134 16.36 0.05 0.53
CA SER A 134 14.98 -0.41 0.66
C SER A 134 13.99 0.76 0.69
N THR A 135 14.33 1.85 1.38
CA THR A 135 13.51 3.06 1.42
C THR A 135 13.37 3.69 0.03
N ILE A 136 14.48 3.89 -0.69
CA ILE A 136 14.44 4.47 -2.05
C ILE A 136 13.63 3.61 -3.01
N LEU A 137 13.86 2.29 -3.01
CA LEU A 137 13.09 1.40 -3.88
C LEU A 137 11.60 1.45 -3.54
N SER A 138 11.24 1.53 -2.26
CA SER A 138 9.85 1.54 -1.81
C SER A 138 9.14 2.88 -2.02
N ILE A 139 9.85 3.95 -2.35
CA ILE A 139 9.21 5.18 -2.85
C ILE A 139 8.44 4.89 -4.14
N PHE A 140 8.91 3.94 -4.93
CA PHE A 140 8.41 3.68 -6.28
C PHE A 140 7.75 2.31 -6.44
N LEU A 141 8.16 1.33 -5.64
CA LEU A 141 7.67 -0.04 -5.68
C LEU A 141 6.87 -0.36 -4.42
N PRO A 142 5.82 -1.19 -4.52
CA PRO A 142 5.11 -1.67 -3.34
C PRO A 142 6.05 -2.34 -2.33
N ASN A 143 5.83 -2.10 -1.04
CA ASN A 143 6.68 -2.58 0.06
C ASN A 143 6.96 -4.09 -0.03
N ALA A 144 5.93 -4.89 -0.36
CA ALA A 144 6.06 -6.35 -0.49
C ALA A 144 7.03 -6.74 -1.63
N VAL A 145 6.99 -6.02 -2.76
CA VAL A 145 7.89 -6.24 -3.90
C VAL A 145 9.33 -5.95 -3.49
N VAL A 146 9.56 -4.83 -2.82
CA VAL A 146 10.91 -4.47 -2.32
C VAL A 146 11.44 -5.54 -1.37
N CYS A 147 10.65 -6.02 -0.43
CA CYS A 147 11.05 -7.10 0.47
C CYS A 147 11.37 -8.39 -0.30
N THR A 148 10.55 -8.76 -1.29
CA THR A 148 10.74 -9.98 -2.11
C THR A 148 12.06 -9.93 -2.89
N ILE A 149 12.50 -8.76 -3.31
CA ILE A 149 13.77 -8.56 -4.03
C ILE A 149 14.95 -8.51 -3.07
N MET A 150 14.84 -7.72 -2.00
CA MET A 150 15.97 -7.41 -1.13
C MET A 150 16.31 -8.53 -0.14
N LEU A 151 15.28 -9.23 0.41
CA LEU A 151 15.51 -10.28 1.41
C LEU A 151 16.35 -11.45 0.88
N PRO A 152 16.10 -12.04 -0.31
CA PRO A 152 16.95 -13.10 -0.85
C PRO A 152 18.39 -12.66 -1.06
N VAL A 153 18.60 -11.40 -1.49
CA VAL A 153 19.94 -10.83 -1.69
C VAL A 153 20.67 -10.72 -0.35
N ALA A 154 20.00 -10.24 0.70
CA ALA A 154 20.56 -10.15 2.05
C ALA A 154 20.89 -11.55 2.63
N VAL A 155 19.97 -12.51 2.49
CA VAL A 155 20.18 -13.88 2.96
C VAL A 155 21.37 -14.54 2.23
N SER A 156 21.51 -14.32 0.91
CA SER A 156 22.63 -14.82 0.14
C SER A 156 23.97 -14.21 0.59
N MET A 157 23.99 -12.91 0.88
CA MET A 157 25.15 -12.21 1.44
C MET A 157 25.49 -12.74 2.85
N LEU A 158 24.48 -12.90 3.72
CA LEU A 158 24.70 -13.44 5.07
C LEU A 158 25.28 -14.86 5.04
N LYS A 159 24.78 -15.72 4.14
CA LYS A 159 25.35 -17.06 3.91
C LYS A 159 26.80 -16.98 3.41
N PHE A 160 27.11 -16.05 2.51
CA PHE A 160 28.45 -15.85 2.00
C PHE A 160 29.45 -15.48 3.12
N VAL A 161 29.02 -14.67 4.09
CA VAL A 161 29.86 -14.29 5.23
C VAL A 161 29.86 -15.32 6.38
N GLY A 162 29.24 -16.49 6.17
CA GLY A 162 29.33 -17.64 7.06
C GLY A 162 28.13 -17.86 7.99
N GLU A 163 27.06 -17.05 7.89
CA GLU A 163 25.85 -17.26 8.67
C GLU A 163 25.05 -18.45 8.10
N LYS A 164 24.92 -19.50 8.89
CA LYS A 164 24.25 -20.74 8.44
C LYS A 164 22.74 -20.74 8.73
N ASP A 165 22.35 -20.19 9.84
CA ASP A 165 20.94 -20.16 10.29
C ASP A 165 20.47 -18.73 10.52
N MET A 166 19.52 -18.29 9.69
CA MET A 166 18.97 -16.94 9.74
C MET A 166 18.08 -16.70 10.98
N GLN A 167 17.52 -17.77 11.57
CA GLN A 167 16.62 -17.63 12.73
C GLN A 167 17.38 -17.34 14.02
N THR A 168 18.59 -17.85 14.14
CA THR A 168 19.43 -17.67 15.32
C THR A 168 20.54 -16.63 15.14
N SER A 169 20.77 -16.17 13.92
CA SER A 169 21.83 -15.23 13.57
C SER A 169 21.56 -13.83 14.14
N LYS A 170 22.42 -13.41 15.07
CA LYS A 170 22.42 -12.03 15.62
C LYS A 170 22.83 -10.99 14.57
N LEU A 171 23.55 -11.38 13.52
CA LEU A 171 23.96 -10.51 12.42
C LEU A 171 22.80 -10.27 11.45
N ALA A 172 21.95 -11.28 11.24
CA ALA A 172 20.80 -11.16 10.34
C ALA A 172 19.75 -10.16 10.85
N VAL A 173 19.51 -10.12 12.15
CA VAL A 173 18.46 -9.29 12.76
C VAL A 173 18.52 -7.81 12.33
N PRO A 174 19.61 -7.05 12.55
CA PRO A 174 19.63 -5.64 12.21
C PRO A 174 19.57 -5.39 10.69
N ILE A 175 20.11 -6.29 9.87
CA ILE A 175 20.08 -6.18 8.41
C ILE A 175 18.66 -6.43 7.89
N LEU A 176 18.00 -7.49 8.33
CA LEU A 176 16.63 -7.82 7.90
C LEU A 176 15.63 -6.79 8.41
N LEU A 177 15.81 -6.27 9.64
CA LEU A 177 15.00 -5.15 10.14
C LEU A 177 15.21 -3.88 9.31
N ALA A 178 16.45 -3.56 8.93
CA ALA A 178 16.72 -2.41 8.08
C ALA A 178 15.99 -2.49 6.73
N ILE A 179 15.95 -3.68 6.13
CA ILE A 179 15.22 -3.90 4.87
C ILE A 179 13.71 -3.75 5.06
N THR A 180 13.14 -4.42 6.05
CA THR A 180 11.69 -4.44 6.26
C THR A 180 11.16 -3.07 6.69
N TRP A 181 11.87 -2.38 7.56
CA TRP A 181 11.50 -1.02 7.96
C TRP A 181 11.74 -0.01 6.84
N GLY A 182 12.86 -0.12 6.11
CA GLY A 182 13.10 0.71 4.94
C GLY A 182 12.01 0.55 3.89
N ALA A 183 11.60 -0.67 3.59
CA ALA A 183 10.48 -0.94 2.70
C ALA A 183 9.16 -0.37 3.24
N GLY A 184 8.89 -0.51 4.55
CA GLY A 184 7.69 0.02 5.18
C GLY A 184 7.59 1.55 5.12
N ILE A 185 8.65 2.25 5.53
CA ILE A 185 8.64 3.73 5.57
C ILE A 185 8.78 4.36 4.18
N GLY A 186 9.46 3.70 3.24
CA GLY A 186 9.64 4.23 1.88
C GLY A 186 8.34 4.50 1.15
N GLY A 187 7.28 3.76 1.49
CA GLY A 187 5.95 3.97 0.96
C GLY A 187 5.39 5.39 1.14
N PHE A 188 5.88 6.16 2.10
CA PHE A 188 5.49 7.57 2.28
C PHE A 188 6.07 8.50 1.20
N GLY A 189 7.13 8.11 0.50
CA GLY A 189 7.87 8.98 -0.39
C GLY A 189 7.13 9.39 -1.66
N SER A 190 6.13 8.62 -2.08
CA SER A 190 5.30 8.97 -3.23
C SER A 190 3.86 8.43 -3.08
N PRO A 191 2.90 8.94 -3.85
CA PRO A 191 1.56 8.37 -3.93
C PRO A 191 1.56 6.87 -4.26
N LEU A 192 2.48 6.41 -5.09
CA LEU A 192 2.58 5.02 -5.57
C LEU A 192 3.29 4.08 -4.60
N GLY A 193 4.11 4.61 -3.69
CA GLY A 193 4.89 3.80 -2.75
C GLY A 193 4.02 3.04 -1.75
N GLY A 194 2.81 3.54 -1.47
CA GLY A 194 1.86 2.88 -0.57
C GLY A 194 0.44 3.00 -1.07
N ALA A 195 -0.21 1.88 -1.19
CA ALA A 195 -1.57 1.79 -1.67
C ALA A 195 -2.58 2.56 -0.79
N ALA A 196 -2.36 2.63 0.52
CA ALA A 196 -3.16 3.44 1.45
C ALA A 196 -3.10 4.95 1.13
N ASN A 197 -1.97 5.42 0.56
CA ASN A 197 -1.79 6.82 0.18
C ASN A 197 -2.83 7.23 -0.87
N LEU A 198 -3.05 6.37 -1.85
CA LEU A 198 -4.01 6.61 -2.93
C LEU A 198 -5.46 6.61 -2.43
N VAL A 199 -5.77 5.81 -1.41
CA VAL A 199 -7.07 5.88 -0.73
C VAL A 199 -7.25 7.26 -0.12
N GLY A 200 -6.27 7.74 0.65
CA GLY A 200 -6.30 9.08 1.24
C GLY A 200 -6.45 10.18 0.19
N ILE A 201 -5.67 10.13 -0.89
CA ILE A 201 -5.74 11.08 -2.02
C ILE A 201 -7.15 11.10 -2.62
N SER A 202 -7.74 9.92 -2.89
CA SER A 202 -9.10 9.83 -3.44
C SER A 202 -10.14 10.57 -2.60
N TYR A 203 -10.09 10.37 -1.29
CA TYR A 203 -11.01 11.05 -0.40
C TYR A 203 -10.76 12.56 -0.32
N ILE A 204 -9.51 13.01 -0.37
CA ILE A 204 -9.16 14.43 -0.45
C ILE A 204 -9.71 15.04 -1.74
N GLU A 205 -9.57 14.37 -2.88
CA GLU A 205 -10.10 14.82 -4.17
C GLU A 205 -11.62 14.87 -4.17
N GLN A 206 -12.30 13.87 -3.63
CA GLN A 206 -13.75 13.86 -3.48
C GLN A 206 -14.24 15.01 -2.59
N LEU A 207 -13.52 15.32 -1.53
CA LEU A 207 -13.86 16.38 -0.58
C LEU A 207 -13.63 17.78 -1.16
N THR A 208 -12.49 17.96 -1.85
CA THR A 208 -12.06 19.29 -2.33
C THR A 208 -12.53 19.60 -3.74
N GLY A 209 -12.97 18.59 -4.50
CA GLY A 209 -13.36 18.72 -5.91
C GLY A 209 -12.20 19.05 -6.85
N ARG A 210 -10.94 18.99 -6.36
CA ARG A 210 -9.75 19.28 -7.17
C ARG A 210 -8.79 18.10 -7.23
N GLU A 211 -8.06 17.99 -8.34
CA GLU A 211 -6.99 17.02 -8.51
C GLU A 211 -5.87 17.27 -7.47
N PHE A 212 -5.48 16.23 -6.73
CA PHE A 212 -4.36 16.28 -5.81
C PHE A 212 -3.07 15.98 -6.55
N MET A 213 -2.21 17.00 -6.70
CA MET A 213 -1.00 16.88 -7.51
C MET A 213 0.03 15.96 -6.86
N TYR A 214 0.69 15.13 -7.68
CA TYR A 214 1.75 14.23 -7.24
C TYR A 214 2.86 14.96 -6.46
N ILE A 215 3.24 16.15 -6.94
CA ILE A 215 4.26 16.98 -6.30
C ILE A 215 3.81 17.49 -4.91
N GLU A 216 2.51 17.72 -4.70
CA GLU A 216 1.99 18.14 -3.39
C GLU A 216 2.20 17.06 -2.33
N TRP A 217 2.05 15.79 -2.71
CA TRP A 217 2.35 14.68 -1.82
C TRP A 217 3.82 14.67 -1.43
N VAL A 218 4.70 14.71 -2.43
CA VAL A 218 6.15 14.61 -2.21
C VAL A 218 6.66 15.73 -1.30
N ILE A 219 6.26 16.99 -1.56
CA ILE A 219 6.69 18.12 -0.73
C ILE A 219 6.24 17.97 0.73
N ARG A 220 5.04 17.44 0.98
CA ARG A 220 4.50 17.28 2.33
C ARG A 220 5.09 16.10 3.08
N PHE A 221 5.26 14.97 2.41
CA PHE A 221 5.58 13.71 3.09
C PHE A 221 7.07 13.33 3.02
N LEU A 222 7.84 13.82 2.04
CA LEU A 222 9.28 13.54 1.96
C LEU A 222 10.07 14.01 3.19
N PRO A 223 9.81 15.20 3.78
CA PRO A 223 10.47 15.58 5.03
C PRO A 223 10.14 14.65 6.20
N ILE A 224 8.87 14.21 6.28
CA ILE A 224 8.42 13.26 7.32
C ILE A 224 9.10 11.90 7.12
N LEU A 225 9.16 11.40 5.90
CA LEU A 225 9.88 10.17 5.54
C LEU A 225 11.33 10.24 6.01
N PHE A 226 12.00 11.35 5.76
CA PHE A 226 13.41 11.53 6.16
C PHE A 226 13.56 11.48 7.69
N ILE A 227 12.68 12.15 8.44
CA ILE A 227 12.67 12.11 9.90
C ILE A 227 12.45 10.69 10.41
N ILE A 228 11.45 9.97 9.89
CA ILE A 228 11.15 8.60 10.31
C ILE A 228 12.34 7.68 9.98
N MET A 229 12.95 7.85 8.80
CA MET A 229 14.15 7.09 8.42
C MET A 229 15.30 7.31 9.41
N LEU A 230 15.55 8.55 9.83
CA LEU A 230 16.57 8.86 10.84
C LEU A 230 16.25 8.24 12.21
N VAL A 231 14.98 8.27 12.64
CA VAL A 231 14.56 7.64 13.91
C VAL A 231 14.81 6.13 13.85
N ASN A 232 14.43 5.47 12.75
CA ASN A 232 14.67 4.04 12.57
C ASN A 232 16.17 3.71 12.52
N LEU A 233 16.97 4.53 11.84
CA LEU A 233 18.42 4.37 11.80
C LEU A 233 19.03 4.50 13.20
N PHE A 234 18.64 5.52 13.97
CA PHE A 234 19.08 5.71 15.34
C PHE A 234 18.74 4.51 16.22
N TYR A 235 17.51 3.99 16.11
CA TYR A 235 17.11 2.78 16.84
C TYR A 235 17.95 1.58 16.44
N LEU A 236 18.15 1.31 15.14
CA LEU A 236 18.99 0.21 14.67
C LEU A 236 20.44 0.33 15.15
N TYR A 237 20.98 1.55 15.29
CA TYR A 237 22.31 1.79 15.82
C TYR A 237 22.39 1.64 17.35
N SER A 238 21.27 1.74 18.06
CA SER A 238 21.20 1.50 19.50
C SER A 238 21.18 0.01 19.86
N ILE A 239 20.86 -0.86 18.91
CA ILE A 239 20.92 -2.31 19.11
C ILE A 239 22.37 -2.73 19.29
N LYS A 240 22.65 -3.56 20.30
CA LYS A 240 23.99 -4.12 20.52
C LYS A 240 24.37 -5.02 19.34
N LEU A 241 25.29 -4.54 18.51
CA LEU A 241 25.74 -5.26 17.33
C LEU A 241 26.67 -6.41 17.72
N PRO A 242 26.57 -7.59 17.07
CA PRO A 242 27.39 -8.75 17.39
C PRO A 242 28.85 -8.60 16.94
N VAL A 243 29.09 -7.81 15.89
CA VAL A 243 30.42 -7.51 15.31
C VAL A 243 30.43 -6.09 14.77
N ASP A 244 31.62 -5.48 14.71
CA ASP A 244 31.74 -4.14 14.14
C ASP A 244 31.95 -4.16 12.62
N HIS A 245 32.52 -5.24 12.10
CA HIS A 245 32.86 -5.37 10.68
C HIS A 245 32.41 -6.71 10.10
N VAL A 246 31.95 -6.68 8.85
CA VAL A 246 31.61 -7.85 8.06
C VAL A 246 32.42 -7.79 6.76
N ASN A 247 33.47 -8.57 6.71
CA ASN A 247 34.43 -8.55 5.61
C ASN A 247 33.87 -9.30 4.38
N GLY A 248 34.32 -8.90 3.18
CA GLY A 248 33.97 -9.55 1.92
C GLY A 248 32.65 -9.11 1.28
N THR A 249 31.82 -8.35 1.99
CA THR A 249 30.50 -7.93 1.48
C THR A 249 30.59 -7.02 0.26
N LYS A 250 31.52 -6.08 0.25
CA LYS A 250 31.73 -5.17 -0.88
C LYS A 250 32.17 -5.90 -2.15
N SER A 251 33.14 -6.85 -2.03
CA SER A 251 33.57 -7.67 -3.17
C SER A 251 32.44 -8.57 -3.66
N TYR A 252 31.67 -9.18 -2.76
CA TYR A 252 30.51 -9.99 -3.08
C TYR A 252 29.49 -9.23 -3.95
N PHE A 253 29.09 -8.01 -3.54
CA PHE A 253 28.12 -7.23 -4.31
C PHE A 253 28.68 -6.75 -5.64
N LYS A 254 29.95 -6.32 -5.65
CA LYS A 254 30.63 -5.92 -6.89
C LYS A 254 30.71 -7.08 -7.89
N GLU A 255 31.18 -8.24 -7.47
CA GLU A 255 31.23 -9.43 -8.34
C GLU A 255 29.85 -9.87 -8.82
N THR A 256 28.84 -9.81 -7.93
CA THR A 256 27.47 -10.17 -8.29
C THR A 256 26.88 -9.18 -9.28
N TYR A 257 27.18 -7.88 -9.13
CA TYR A 257 26.76 -6.84 -10.06
C TYR A 257 27.48 -6.98 -11.41
N ASP A 258 28.79 -7.22 -11.41
CA ASP A 258 29.61 -7.37 -12.61
C ASP A 258 29.16 -8.59 -13.45
N LYS A 259 28.69 -9.66 -12.79
CA LYS A 259 28.09 -10.84 -13.47
C LYS A 259 26.79 -10.54 -14.25
N LEU A 260 26.11 -9.44 -13.94
CA LEU A 260 24.93 -9.01 -14.72
C LEU A 260 25.31 -8.48 -16.10
N GLY A 261 26.57 -8.12 -16.32
CA GLY A 261 27.03 -7.52 -17.57
C GLY A 261 26.45 -6.14 -17.83
N LYS A 262 26.49 -5.71 -19.09
CA LYS A 262 25.93 -4.42 -19.50
C LYS A 262 24.39 -4.43 -19.41
N MET A 263 23.82 -3.25 -19.16
CA MET A 263 22.38 -3.05 -19.14
C MET A 263 21.77 -3.37 -20.50
N GLY A 264 20.79 -4.28 -20.51
CA GLY A 264 20.13 -4.73 -21.73
C GLY A 264 19.10 -3.69 -22.24
N ARG A 265 18.62 -3.92 -23.49
CA ARG A 265 17.57 -3.07 -24.07
C ARG A 265 16.29 -3.16 -23.25
N GLY A 266 15.90 -4.36 -22.81
CA GLY A 266 14.71 -4.55 -21.98
C GLY A 266 14.77 -3.77 -20.66
N GLU A 267 15.90 -3.85 -19.94
CA GLU A 267 16.11 -3.08 -18.70
C GLU A 267 16.07 -1.56 -18.98
N THR A 268 16.70 -1.11 -20.06
CA THR A 268 16.73 0.32 -20.44
C THR A 268 15.33 0.84 -20.76
N LEU A 269 14.55 0.11 -21.55
CA LEU A 269 13.18 0.49 -21.90
C LEU A 269 12.28 0.51 -20.67
N SER A 270 12.42 -0.46 -19.76
CA SER A 270 11.68 -0.48 -18.49
C SER A 270 11.98 0.74 -17.63
N LEU A 271 13.26 1.12 -17.55
CA LEU A 271 13.67 2.33 -16.83
C LEU A 271 13.10 3.60 -17.49
N VAL A 272 13.17 3.69 -18.81
CA VAL A 272 12.64 4.83 -19.57
C VAL A 272 11.13 4.96 -19.38
N LEU A 273 10.36 3.87 -19.46
CA LEU A 273 8.91 3.90 -19.24
C LEU A 273 8.59 4.42 -17.84
N PHE A 274 9.29 3.92 -16.83
CA PHE A 274 9.07 4.34 -15.45
C PHE A 274 9.44 5.81 -15.23
N VAL A 275 10.62 6.24 -15.71
CA VAL A 275 11.07 7.64 -15.59
C VAL A 275 10.11 8.56 -16.32
N ALA A 276 9.68 8.18 -17.54
CA ALA A 276 8.72 8.97 -18.32
C ALA A 276 7.37 9.10 -17.59
N ALA A 277 6.82 7.99 -17.04
CA ALA A 277 5.58 8.03 -16.28
C ALA A 277 5.69 8.94 -15.04
N THR A 278 6.79 8.79 -14.29
CA THR A 278 7.04 9.58 -13.08
C THR A 278 7.23 11.06 -13.42
N VAL A 279 8.07 11.39 -14.39
CA VAL A 279 8.30 12.79 -14.83
C VAL A 279 6.99 13.42 -15.30
N LEU A 280 6.22 12.74 -16.14
CA LEU A 280 4.92 13.25 -16.59
C LEU A 280 3.95 13.46 -15.42
N ALA A 281 3.94 12.59 -14.40
CA ALA A 281 3.13 12.80 -13.20
C ALA A 281 3.58 14.06 -12.42
N PHE A 282 4.89 14.28 -12.29
CA PHE A 282 5.43 15.47 -11.61
C PHE A 282 5.13 16.77 -12.34
N VAL A 283 5.28 16.78 -13.68
CA VAL A 283 5.05 17.96 -14.50
C VAL A 283 3.58 18.14 -14.92
N ARG A 284 2.66 17.36 -14.32
CA ARG A 284 1.21 17.47 -14.57
C ARG A 284 0.70 18.92 -14.60
N PRO A 285 1.08 19.81 -13.66
CA PRO A 285 0.61 21.21 -13.68
C PRO A 285 0.94 21.95 -14.98
N LEU A 286 2.02 21.58 -15.69
CA LEU A 286 2.46 22.30 -16.91
C LEU A 286 1.60 21.96 -18.12
N TYR A 287 1.00 20.76 -18.19
CA TYR A 287 0.22 20.33 -19.35
C TYR A 287 -1.28 20.11 -19.05
N ALA A 288 -1.70 20.32 -17.80
CA ALA A 288 -3.11 20.15 -17.40
C ALA A 288 -4.08 21.00 -18.23
N GLY A 289 -3.66 22.22 -18.62
CA GLY A 289 -4.47 23.11 -19.46
C GLY A 289 -4.59 22.64 -20.92
N ILE A 290 -3.61 21.90 -21.42
CA ILE A 290 -3.57 21.40 -22.82
C ILE A 290 -4.25 20.04 -22.93
N LEU A 291 -4.00 19.17 -21.98
CA LEU A 291 -4.53 17.80 -21.93
C LEU A 291 -5.22 17.54 -20.57
N PRO A 292 -6.39 18.14 -20.31
CA PRO A 292 -7.06 18.05 -19.00
C PRO A 292 -7.41 16.62 -18.61
N GLY A 293 -7.75 15.77 -19.58
CA GLY A 293 -8.07 14.35 -19.33
C GLY A 293 -6.87 13.45 -19.08
N MET A 294 -5.63 13.86 -19.39
CA MET A 294 -4.45 13.03 -19.25
C MET A 294 -3.87 13.14 -17.82
N LYS A 295 -4.64 12.70 -16.84
CA LYS A 295 -4.21 12.61 -15.44
C LYS A 295 -3.10 11.56 -15.26
N PRO A 296 -2.34 11.57 -14.14
CA PRO A 296 -1.30 10.58 -13.87
C PRO A 296 -1.78 9.13 -14.03
N SER A 297 -3.02 8.82 -13.64
CA SER A 297 -3.63 7.50 -13.81
C SER A 297 -3.61 7.00 -15.25
N TYR A 298 -3.96 7.87 -16.17
CA TYR A 298 -4.00 7.53 -17.60
C TYR A 298 -2.60 7.55 -18.24
N VAL A 299 -1.69 8.38 -17.75
CA VAL A 299 -0.28 8.36 -18.16
C VAL A 299 0.35 7.02 -17.84
N PHE A 300 0.23 6.57 -16.58
CA PHE A 300 0.76 5.27 -16.15
C PHE A 300 0.12 4.11 -16.91
N LEU A 301 -1.21 4.12 -17.09
CA LEU A 301 -1.89 3.09 -17.87
C LEU A 301 -1.43 3.07 -19.33
N THR A 302 -1.32 4.23 -19.97
CA THR A 302 -0.86 4.33 -21.37
C THR A 302 0.54 3.76 -21.53
N LEU A 303 1.48 4.15 -20.66
CA LEU A 303 2.85 3.63 -20.70
C LEU A 303 2.91 2.15 -20.29
N GLY A 304 2.03 1.69 -19.39
CA GLY A 304 1.84 0.27 -19.08
C GLY A 304 1.37 -0.54 -20.31
N ILE A 305 0.46 0.00 -21.13
CA ILE A 305 0.06 -0.62 -22.41
C ILE A 305 1.22 -0.63 -23.40
N VAL A 306 1.99 0.46 -23.49
CA VAL A 306 3.17 0.53 -24.37
C VAL A 306 4.20 -0.56 -24.03
N ALA A 307 4.30 -0.99 -22.77
CA ALA A 307 5.18 -2.08 -22.37
C ALA A 307 4.89 -3.42 -23.07
N PHE A 308 3.65 -3.67 -23.50
CA PHE A 308 3.29 -4.86 -24.30
C PHE A 308 3.74 -4.76 -25.76
N LEU A 309 4.00 -3.56 -26.25
CA LEU A 309 4.39 -3.30 -27.65
C LEU A 309 5.91 -3.19 -27.81
N LEU A 310 6.62 -2.75 -26.78
CA LEU A 310 8.07 -2.64 -26.80
C LEU A 310 8.72 -4.01 -26.66
N LYS A 311 9.84 -4.21 -27.37
CA LYS A 311 10.55 -5.47 -27.42
C LYS A 311 11.95 -5.36 -26.80
N ASP A 312 12.34 -6.41 -26.11
CA ASP A 312 13.66 -6.59 -25.53
C ASP A 312 14.73 -6.94 -26.62
N GLU A 313 15.93 -7.29 -26.19
CA GLU A 313 17.04 -7.72 -27.06
C GLU A 313 16.80 -9.07 -27.77
N LYS A 314 15.80 -9.84 -27.31
CA LYS A 314 15.41 -11.15 -27.89
C LYS A 314 14.17 -11.04 -28.77
N ASP A 315 13.80 -9.82 -29.16
CA ASP A 315 12.58 -9.50 -29.94
C ASP A 315 11.27 -9.96 -29.26
N LYS A 316 11.28 -10.10 -27.92
CA LYS A 316 10.10 -10.44 -27.11
C LYS A 316 9.51 -9.17 -26.47
N PRO A 317 8.18 -9.09 -26.33
CA PRO A 317 7.55 -7.98 -25.57
C PRO A 317 8.16 -7.88 -24.16
N LEU A 318 8.27 -6.64 -23.63
CA LEU A 318 8.75 -6.43 -22.26
C LEU A 318 7.90 -7.18 -21.24
N ILE A 319 6.59 -7.22 -21.46
CA ILE A 319 5.65 -8.04 -20.69
C ILE A 319 4.64 -8.69 -21.62
N THR A 320 4.15 -9.86 -21.25
CA THR A 320 3.07 -10.59 -21.93
C THR A 320 1.80 -10.60 -21.05
N TRP A 321 0.65 -10.81 -21.66
CA TRP A 321 -0.61 -10.90 -20.91
C TRP A 321 -0.61 -11.97 -19.81
N PRO A 322 -0.11 -13.19 -20.02
CA PRO A 322 0.01 -14.19 -18.95
C PRO A 322 0.88 -13.73 -17.79
N GLN A 323 1.98 -13.01 -18.06
CA GLN A 323 2.83 -12.42 -17.02
C GLN A 323 2.07 -11.31 -16.26
N ALA A 324 1.33 -10.46 -16.95
CA ALA A 324 0.49 -9.43 -16.31
C ALA A 324 -0.57 -10.06 -15.40
N VAL A 325 -1.26 -11.11 -15.87
CA VAL A 325 -2.27 -11.82 -15.06
C VAL A 325 -1.66 -12.43 -13.79
N SER A 326 -0.45 -12.96 -13.85
CA SER A 326 0.21 -13.57 -12.70
C SER A 326 0.98 -12.59 -11.82
N GLY A 327 1.45 -11.47 -12.36
CA GLY A 327 2.32 -10.52 -11.68
C GLY A 327 1.59 -9.32 -11.08
N VAL A 328 0.46 -8.93 -11.64
CA VAL A 328 -0.37 -7.83 -11.14
C VAL A 328 -1.15 -8.25 -9.89
N MET A 329 -1.24 -7.37 -8.92
CA MET A 329 -1.88 -7.64 -7.63
C MET A 329 -3.40 -7.45 -7.69
N TRP A 330 -4.12 -8.23 -8.48
CA TRP A 330 -5.59 -8.12 -8.68
C TRP A 330 -6.39 -8.07 -7.38
N GLY A 331 -5.97 -8.84 -6.37
CA GLY A 331 -6.62 -8.84 -5.06
C GLY A 331 -6.59 -7.48 -4.38
N MET A 332 -5.55 -6.70 -4.60
CA MET A 332 -5.44 -5.34 -4.07
C MET A 332 -6.43 -4.40 -4.74
N PHE A 333 -6.64 -4.51 -6.06
CA PHE A 333 -7.62 -3.68 -6.76
C PHE A 333 -9.04 -3.91 -6.24
N ILE A 334 -9.40 -5.17 -6.01
CA ILE A 334 -10.69 -5.52 -5.41
C ILE A 334 -10.79 -4.97 -3.99
N LEU A 335 -9.72 -5.07 -3.20
CA LEU A 335 -9.66 -4.54 -1.84
C LEU A 335 -9.89 -3.03 -1.81
N PHE A 336 -9.22 -2.29 -2.69
CA PHE A 336 -9.41 -0.84 -2.83
C PHE A 336 -10.81 -0.47 -3.29
N GLY A 337 -11.27 -1.12 -4.36
CA GLY A 337 -12.61 -0.92 -4.88
C GLY A 337 -13.69 -1.13 -3.82
N GLY A 338 -13.53 -2.17 -2.99
CA GLY A 338 -14.42 -2.45 -1.88
C GLY A 338 -14.40 -1.37 -0.80
N GLY A 339 -13.22 -0.84 -0.46
CA GLY A 339 -13.09 0.28 0.48
C GLY A 339 -13.78 1.55 -0.04
N LEU A 340 -13.52 1.91 -1.31
CA LEU A 340 -14.15 3.06 -1.97
C LEU A 340 -15.66 2.87 -2.11
N ALA A 341 -16.11 1.68 -2.46
CA ALA A 341 -17.54 1.35 -2.56
C ALA A 341 -18.25 1.43 -1.19
N LEU A 342 -17.59 0.97 -0.13
CA LEU A 342 -18.07 1.14 1.24
C LEU A 342 -18.19 2.63 1.59
N GLY A 343 -17.14 3.42 1.33
CA GLY A 343 -17.15 4.87 1.54
C GLY A 343 -18.29 5.56 0.80
N LYS A 344 -18.53 5.18 -0.46
CA LYS A 344 -19.64 5.68 -1.27
C LYS A 344 -21.01 5.36 -0.63
N ILE A 345 -21.23 4.12 -0.19
CA ILE A 345 -22.47 3.73 0.50
C ILE A 345 -22.63 4.55 1.78
N VAL A 346 -21.60 4.68 2.59
CA VAL A 346 -21.63 5.41 3.88
C VAL A 346 -21.94 6.89 3.67
N THR A 347 -21.35 7.51 2.65
CA THR A 347 -21.59 8.93 2.32
C THR A 347 -22.98 9.14 1.74
N ASP A 348 -23.36 8.39 0.70
CA ASP A 348 -24.60 8.61 -0.05
C ASP A 348 -25.87 8.22 0.76
N THR A 349 -25.75 7.31 1.73
CA THR A 349 -26.84 7.01 2.67
C THR A 349 -26.98 8.06 3.77
N GLY A 350 -26.00 8.94 3.96
CA GLY A 350 -25.95 9.89 5.08
C GLY A 350 -25.53 9.25 6.41
N ALA A 351 -25.05 7.99 6.40
CA ALA A 351 -24.59 7.30 7.61
C ALA A 351 -23.38 8.04 8.25
N ALA A 352 -22.51 8.60 7.41
CA ALA A 352 -21.39 9.42 7.84
C ALA A 352 -21.85 10.66 8.62
N ALA A 353 -22.84 11.39 8.11
CA ALA A 353 -23.39 12.57 8.77
C ALA A 353 -24.03 12.23 10.13
N LYS A 354 -24.69 11.09 10.22
CA LYS A 354 -25.26 10.61 11.50
C LYS A 354 -24.20 10.25 12.53
N LEU A 355 -23.12 9.60 12.12
CA LEU A 355 -21.97 9.35 13.01
C LEU A 355 -21.35 10.68 13.49
N ALA A 356 -21.22 11.63 12.59
CA ALA A 356 -20.69 12.94 12.88
C ALA A 356 -21.57 13.72 13.89
N GLU A 357 -22.91 13.69 13.76
CA GLU A 357 -23.85 14.25 14.71
C GLU A 357 -23.67 13.65 16.12
N LEU A 358 -23.49 12.33 16.22
CA LEU A 358 -23.24 11.66 17.51
C LEU A 358 -21.90 12.06 18.13
N ILE A 359 -20.86 12.18 17.30
CA ILE A 359 -19.52 12.58 17.77
C ILE A 359 -19.50 14.05 18.16
N ALA A 360 -20.25 14.92 17.46
CA ALA A 360 -20.38 16.33 17.82
C ALA A 360 -21.07 16.55 19.20
N GLN A 361 -21.88 15.57 19.65
CA GLN A 361 -22.44 15.56 21.00
C GLN A 361 -21.39 15.19 22.08
N THR A 362 -20.26 14.63 21.68
CA THR A 362 -19.09 14.48 22.56
C THR A 362 -18.28 15.77 22.49
N ASN A 363 -17.56 16.13 23.56
CA ASN A 363 -16.76 17.37 23.65
C ASN A 363 -15.51 17.34 22.72
N LEU A 364 -15.61 16.73 21.52
CA LEU A 364 -14.55 16.72 20.52
C LEU A 364 -14.57 18.04 19.74
N THR A 365 -13.60 18.91 19.99
CA THR A 365 -13.56 20.31 19.48
C THR A 365 -12.79 20.45 18.16
N GLY A 366 -12.38 19.35 17.49
CA GLY A 366 -11.57 19.41 16.27
C GLY A 366 -10.10 19.79 16.48
N GLY A 367 -9.63 19.94 17.73
CA GLY A 367 -8.25 20.28 18.08
C GLY A 367 -7.30 19.07 18.02
N LEU A 368 -6.04 19.30 18.46
CA LEU A 368 -4.98 18.27 18.50
C LEU A 368 -5.40 16.97 19.19
N GLY A 369 -6.26 17.03 20.21
CA GLY A 369 -6.78 15.84 20.92
C GLY A 369 -7.63 14.96 20.01
N THR A 370 -8.48 15.54 19.18
CA THR A 370 -9.29 14.81 18.18
C THR A 370 -8.41 14.16 17.13
N VAL A 371 -7.43 14.91 16.60
CA VAL A 371 -6.45 14.38 15.64
C VAL A 371 -5.67 13.21 16.25
N ALA A 372 -5.16 13.38 17.48
CA ALA A 372 -4.40 12.33 18.19
C ALA A 372 -5.25 11.08 18.40
N LEU A 373 -6.54 11.22 18.76
CA LEU A 373 -7.46 10.09 18.92
C LEU A 373 -7.58 9.28 17.61
N PHE A 374 -7.80 9.97 16.48
CA PHE A 374 -7.93 9.29 15.18
C PHE A 374 -6.61 8.68 14.70
N VAL A 375 -5.48 9.31 14.97
CA VAL A 375 -4.15 8.74 14.69
C VAL A 375 -3.95 7.44 15.48
N VAL A 376 -4.19 7.46 16.80
CA VAL A 376 -4.06 6.26 17.64
C VAL A 376 -5.02 5.16 17.20
N PHE A 377 -6.27 5.51 16.90
CA PHE A 377 -7.27 4.56 16.41
C PHE A 377 -6.83 3.94 15.06
N SER A 378 -6.40 4.77 14.10
CA SER A 378 -5.97 4.30 12.78
C SER A 378 -4.71 3.43 12.87
N CYS A 379 -3.74 3.82 13.72
CA CYS A 379 -2.55 3.00 13.99
C CYS A 379 -2.95 1.65 14.60
N GLY A 380 -3.77 1.66 15.65
CA GLY A 380 -4.25 0.43 16.28
C GLY A 380 -4.99 -0.49 15.31
N LEU A 381 -5.83 0.07 14.45
CA LEU A 381 -6.52 -0.69 13.42
C LEU A 381 -5.55 -1.27 12.37
N SER A 382 -4.52 -0.49 11.99
CA SER A 382 -3.50 -0.92 11.05
C SER A 382 -2.63 -2.07 11.58
N GLU A 383 -2.36 -2.11 12.89
CA GLU A 383 -1.61 -3.22 13.52
C GLU A 383 -2.41 -4.54 13.52
N ILE A 384 -3.73 -4.47 13.50
CA ILE A 384 -4.62 -5.65 13.53
C ILE A 384 -5.03 -6.06 12.11
N SER A 385 -5.04 -5.09 11.18
CA SER A 385 -5.52 -5.23 9.80
C SER A 385 -4.42 -4.83 8.80
N SER A 386 -4.70 -4.89 7.51
CA SER A 386 -3.80 -4.30 6.51
C SER A 386 -3.88 -2.77 6.52
N ASN A 387 -2.75 -2.08 6.25
CA ASN A 387 -2.70 -0.61 6.14
C ASN A 387 -3.78 -0.06 5.20
N THR A 388 -3.99 -0.74 4.09
CA THR A 388 -5.00 -0.39 3.10
C THR A 388 -6.43 -0.56 3.63
N GLY A 389 -6.70 -1.68 4.32
CA GLY A 389 -7.99 -1.92 4.97
C GLY A 389 -8.28 -0.89 6.06
N ALA A 390 -7.28 -0.56 6.87
CA ALA A 390 -7.39 0.50 7.87
C ALA A 390 -7.69 1.86 7.22
N ALA A 391 -7.00 2.24 6.15
CA ALA A 391 -7.26 3.48 5.42
C ALA A 391 -8.68 3.50 4.83
N ALA A 392 -9.13 2.40 4.22
CA ALA A 392 -10.47 2.29 3.63
C ALA A 392 -11.60 2.43 4.67
N ILE A 393 -11.37 2.01 5.91
CA ILE A 393 -12.32 2.16 7.02
C ILE A 393 -12.22 3.56 7.63
N CYS A 394 -11.00 4.02 7.93
CA CYS A 394 -10.79 5.26 8.69
C CYS A 394 -11.09 6.51 7.86
N CYS A 395 -10.65 6.57 6.59
CA CYS A 395 -10.78 7.79 5.78
C CYS A 395 -12.22 8.31 5.67
N PRO A 396 -13.23 7.51 5.29
CA PRO A 396 -14.60 8.03 5.19
C PRO A 396 -15.15 8.49 6.54
N VAL A 397 -14.81 7.79 7.63
CA VAL A 397 -15.25 8.16 8.99
C VAL A 397 -14.61 9.46 9.43
N VAL A 398 -13.29 9.57 9.31
CA VAL A 398 -12.54 10.78 9.73
C VAL A 398 -12.97 12.01 8.93
N ILE A 399 -13.14 11.88 7.62
CA ILE A 399 -13.58 12.98 6.76
C ILE A 399 -14.99 13.45 7.14
N SER A 400 -15.91 12.51 7.38
CA SER A 400 -17.26 12.86 7.77
C SER A 400 -17.30 13.60 9.10
N ILE A 401 -16.46 13.21 10.05
CA ILE A 401 -16.31 13.89 11.34
C ILE A 401 -15.69 15.28 11.15
N ALA A 402 -14.64 15.40 10.33
CA ALA A 402 -14.03 16.69 10.02
C ALA A 402 -15.04 17.66 9.40
N GLN A 403 -15.84 17.20 8.43
CA GLN A 403 -16.92 18.00 7.83
C GLN A 403 -17.96 18.45 8.86
N ALA A 404 -18.37 17.56 9.79
CA ALA A 404 -19.33 17.90 10.83
C ALA A 404 -18.78 18.91 11.84
N LEU A 405 -17.48 18.89 12.08
CA LEU A 405 -16.79 19.85 12.95
C LEU A 405 -16.42 21.15 12.22
N GLY A 406 -16.73 21.27 10.93
CA GLY A 406 -16.42 22.46 10.12
C GLY A 406 -14.92 22.62 9.82
N LEU A 407 -14.17 21.51 9.78
CA LEU A 407 -12.73 21.47 9.53
C LEU A 407 -12.44 21.22 8.04
#